data_7e7e37c2e0697fb6d60eb957cab465f8
#
_entry.id   7e7e37c2e0697fb6d60eb957cab465f8
#
_cell.length_a   1.000
_cell.length_b   1.000
_cell.length_c   1.000
_cell.angle_alpha   90.00
_cell.angle_beta   90.00
_cell.angle_gamma   90.00
#
_symmetry.space_group_name_H-M   'P 1'
#
loop_
_entity.id
_entity.type
_entity.pdbx_description
1 polymer ?
#
loop_
_entity_poly.entity_id
_entity_poly.type
_entity_poly.pdbx_seq_one_letter_code
_entity_poly.pdbx_strand_id
1 'polypeptide(L)'
;MDHDSRHSVSVAGVIVDDRQRALLIQRRDNGHWEAPGGVLELEEDVVSGLRREVREETGLEIEPEVLTGVYKNMERGIVALVFRCRAVGGALTATDETRAAYGALVGGLGQGRVRPQSCRDGPGCRR
;
A
#
# COMPACT_ATOMS: atom_id res chain seq x y z
N MET A 1 -18.61 9.89 -30.57
CA MET A 1 -18.26 8.61 -30.07
C MET A 1 -18.08 8.65 -28.59
N ASP A 2 -18.79 7.81 -27.92
CA ASP A 2 -18.87 7.89 -26.48
C ASP A 2 -17.88 7.00 -25.81
N HIS A 3 -16.68 7.49 -25.71
CA HIS A 3 -15.72 6.83 -24.85
C HIS A 3 -15.85 7.39 -23.46
N ASP A 4 -16.17 6.53 -22.53
CA ASP A 4 -16.00 6.87 -21.14
C ASP A 4 -14.52 6.76 -20.83
N SER A 5 -13.83 7.89 -20.86
CA SER A 5 -12.41 7.94 -20.56
C SER A 5 -12.13 8.18 -19.08
N ARG A 6 -13.14 8.07 -18.24
CA ARG A 6 -12.96 8.24 -16.81
C ARG A 6 -12.23 7.06 -16.22
N HIS A 7 -11.33 7.36 -15.32
CA HIS A 7 -10.56 6.37 -14.57
C HIS A 7 -10.85 6.54 -13.10
N SER A 8 -10.87 5.45 -12.36
CA SER A 8 -10.74 5.59 -10.91
C SER A 8 -9.27 5.80 -10.57
N VAL A 9 -9.05 6.52 -9.49
CA VAL A 9 -7.69 6.80 -9.00
C VAL A 9 -7.54 6.15 -7.64
N SER A 10 -6.51 5.34 -7.49
CA SER A 10 -6.16 4.75 -6.21
C SER A 10 -4.83 5.30 -5.72
N VAL A 11 -4.62 5.19 -4.43
CA VAL A 11 -3.39 5.59 -3.77
C VAL A 11 -2.87 4.44 -2.94
N ALA A 12 -1.56 4.32 -2.84
CA ALA A 12 -0.92 3.32 -1.99
C ALA A 12 0.29 3.93 -1.30
N GLY A 13 0.53 3.51 -0.07
CA GLY A 13 1.67 3.96 0.70
C GLY A 13 2.68 2.85 0.94
N VAL A 14 3.90 3.07 0.51
CA VAL A 14 5.03 2.20 0.88
C VAL A 14 5.65 2.82 2.13
N ILE A 15 5.27 2.30 3.29
CA ILE A 15 5.70 2.83 4.58
C ILE A 15 6.97 2.12 4.98
N VAL A 16 8.07 2.85 5.02
CA VAL A 16 9.40 2.30 5.25
C VAL A 16 9.85 2.65 6.67
N ASP A 17 10.32 1.64 7.40
CA ASP A 17 10.83 1.83 8.75
C ASP A 17 12.35 2.10 8.77
N ASP A 18 12.91 2.26 9.97
CA ASP A 18 14.34 2.56 10.15
C ASP A 18 15.26 1.45 9.65
N ARG A 19 14.74 0.25 9.49
CA ARG A 19 15.49 -0.90 9.00
C ARG A 19 15.30 -1.13 7.51
N GLN A 20 14.75 -0.15 6.80
CA GLN A 20 14.45 -0.24 5.37
C GLN A 20 13.48 -1.38 5.04
N ARG A 21 12.52 -1.64 5.91
CA ARG A 21 11.46 -2.60 5.67
C ARG A 21 10.18 -1.87 5.31
N ALA A 22 9.47 -2.39 4.33
CA ALA A 22 8.19 -1.84 3.92
C ALA A 22 7.05 -2.54 4.65
N LEU A 23 6.04 -1.76 5.04
CA LEU A 23 4.83 -2.29 5.64
C LEU A 23 3.93 -2.85 4.55
N LEU A 24 3.51 -4.09 4.72
CA LEU A 24 2.53 -4.73 3.86
C LEU A 24 1.33 -5.15 4.68
N ILE A 25 0.18 -5.14 4.04
CA ILE A 25 -1.02 -5.73 4.59
C ILE A 25 -1.34 -7.02 3.86
N GLN A 26 -1.87 -7.98 4.59
CA GLN A 26 -2.36 -9.22 4.01
C GLN A 26 -3.88 -9.21 4.03
N ARG A 27 -4.47 -9.35 2.88
CA ARG A 27 -5.92 -9.48 2.76
C ARG A 27 -6.33 -10.84 3.29
N ARG A 28 -7.38 -10.87 4.11
CA ARG A 28 -7.88 -12.12 4.67
C ARG A 28 -8.68 -12.92 3.66
N ASP A 29 -9.26 -12.25 2.66
CA ASP A 29 -10.10 -12.92 1.66
C ASP A 29 -9.29 -13.79 0.69
N ASN A 30 -8.11 -13.34 0.28
CA ASN A 30 -7.30 -14.06 -0.71
C ASN A 30 -5.86 -14.32 -0.26
N GLY A 31 -5.45 -13.82 0.90
CA GLY A 31 -4.10 -14.01 1.42
C GLY A 31 -3.01 -13.20 0.73
N HIS A 32 -3.37 -12.34 -0.21
CA HIS A 32 -2.38 -11.52 -0.91
C HIS A 32 -1.80 -10.44 -0.02
N TRP A 33 -0.51 -10.21 -0.16
CA TRP A 33 0.19 -9.13 0.50
C TRP A 33 0.33 -7.96 -0.45
N GLU A 34 0.00 -6.77 0.04
CA GLU A 34 0.05 -5.56 -0.77
C GLU A 34 0.36 -4.34 0.10
N ALA A 35 0.76 -3.26 -0.53
CA ALA A 35 0.91 -1.99 0.18
C ALA A 35 -0.48 -1.48 0.58
N PRO A 36 -0.62 -0.88 1.76
CA PRO A 36 -1.91 -0.31 2.16
C PRO A 36 -2.31 0.83 1.23
N GLY A 37 -3.59 0.88 0.91
CA GLY A 37 -4.13 1.90 0.01
C GLY A 37 -5.54 1.57 -0.44
N GLY A 38 -6.06 2.36 -1.32
CA GLY A 38 -7.40 2.17 -1.85
C GLY A 38 -7.80 3.28 -2.81
N VAL A 39 -9.06 3.26 -3.21
CA VAL A 39 -9.61 4.19 -4.18
C VAL A 39 -9.88 5.55 -3.53
N LEU A 40 -9.47 6.61 -4.21
CA LEU A 40 -9.78 7.97 -3.78
C LEU A 40 -11.27 8.26 -3.94
N GLU A 41 -11.83 8.92 -2.95
CA GLU A 41 -13.17 9.46 -3.04
C GLU A 41 -13.12 10.79 -3.80
N LEU A 42 -14.23 11.15 -4.45
CA LEU A 42 -14.26 12.34 -5.31
C LEU A 42 -13.97 13.62 -4.54
N GLU A 43 -14.37 13.68 -3.27
CA GLU A 43 -14.26 14.91 -2.47
C GLU A 43 -12.94 15.03 -1.72
N GLU A 44 -12.07 14.03 -1.81
CA GLU A 44 -10.81 14.08 -1.07
C GLU A 44 -9.62 14.31 -2.00
N ASP A 45 -8.63 15.05 -1.52
CA ASP A 45 -7.37 15.18 -2.23
C ASP A 45 -6.51 13.91 -2.06
N VAL A 46 -5.45 13.83 -2.84
CA VAL A 46 -4.60 12.63 -2.90
C VAL A 46 -3.99 12.30 -1.54
N VAL A 47 -3.42 13.28 -0.87
CA VAL A 47 -2.72 13.06 0.41
C VAL A 47 -3.70 12.69 1.51
N SER A 48 -4.85 13.36 1.58
CA SER A 48 -5.87 13.04 2.56
C SER A 48 -6.42 11.63 2.37
N GLY A 49 -6.65 11.23 1.13
CA GLY A 49 -7.10 9.88 0.82
C GLY A 49 -6.08 8.82 1.18
N LEU A 50 -4.83 9.08 0.90
CA LEU A 50 -3.74 8.18 1.27
C LEU A 50 -3.67 8.00 2.80
N ARG A 51 -3.71 9.11 3.55
CA ARG A 51 -3.68 9.06 5.01
C ARG A 51 -4.88 8.30 5.57
N ARG A 52 -6.05 8.53 5.02
CA ARG A 52 -7.27 7.84 5.45
C ARG A 52 -7.16 6.34 5.23
N GLU A 53 -6.77 5.92 4.03
CA GLU A 53 -6.65 4.50 3.70
C GLU A 53 -5.63 3.80 4.57
N VAL A 54 -4.47 4.41 4.77
CA VAL A 54 -3.43 3.81 5.61
C VAL A 54 -3.91 3.69 7.05
N ARG A 55 -4.56 4.72 7.58
CA ARG A 55 -5.08 4.68 8.94
C ARG A 55 -6.14 3.61 9.11
N GLU A 56 -7.06 3.50 8.17
CA GLU A 56 -8.13 2.49 8.22
C GLU A 56 -7.57 1.07 8.17
N GLU A 57 -6.54 0.85 7.38
CA GLU A 57 -6.01 -0.49 7.17
C GLU A 57 -4.92 -0.89 8.16
N THR A 58 -4.18 0.05 8.70
CA THR A 58 -3.02 -0.25 9.55
C THR A 58 -3.06 0.39 10.93
N GLY A 59 -3.85 1.43 11.12
CA GLY A 59 -3.84 2.21 12.36
C GLY A 59 -2.75 3.26 12.43
N LEU A 60 -1.91 3.38 11.41
CA LEU A 60 -0.78 4.31 11.44
C LEU A 60 -1.12 5.66 10.86
N GLU A 61 -0.54 6.70 11.47
CA GLU A 61 -0.47 8.03 10.90
C GLU A 61 0.82 8.13 10.11
N ILE A 62 0.73 8.63 8.89
CA ILE A 62 1.88 8.69 7.99
C ILE A 62 2.12 10.08 7.44
N GLU A 63 3.36 10.31 7.05
CA GLU A 63 3.76 11.47 6.27
C GLU A 63 4.26 10.99 4.91
N PRO A 64 3.58 11.36 3.80
CA PRO A 64 4.11 11.07 2.48
C PRO A 64 5.37 11.85 2.21
N GLU A 65 6.37 11.20 1.64
CA GLU A 65 7.67 11.84 1.36
C GLU A 65 7.86 12.08 -0.13
N VAL A 66 7.56 11.08 -0.95
CA VAL A 66 7.79 11.18 -2.38
C VAL A 66 6.84 10.27 -3.15
N LEU A 67 6.38 10.75 -4.29
CA LEU A 67 5.67 9.93 -5.27
C LEU A 67 6.69 9.05 -5.98
N THR A 68 6.60 7.72 -5.81
CA THR A 68 7.57 6.79 -6.37
C THR A 68 7.15 6.19 -7.70
N GLY A 69 5.86 6.22 -8.01
CA GLY A 69 5.39 5.69 -9.27
C GLY A 69 3.93 5.97 -9.54
N VAL A 70 3.61 5.94 -10.82
CA VAL A 70 2.23 6.01 -11.31
C VAL A 70 2.02 4.80 -12.21
N TYR A 71 1.00 4.04 -11.91
CA TYR A 71 0.73 2.78 -12.62
C TYR A 71 -0.71 2.77 -13.12
N LYS A 72 -0.94 2.11 -14.22
CA LYS A 72 -2.30 1.95 -14.71
C LYS A 72 -2.65 0.47 -14.83
N ASN A 73 -3.74 0.09 -14.19
CA ASN A 73 -4.35 -1.21 -14.43
C ASN A 73 -5.17 -1.09 -15.70
N MET A 74 -4.70 -1.73 -16.75
CA MET A 74 -5.30 -1.60 -18.08
C MET A 74 -6.66 -2.26 -18.19
N GLU A 75 -6.90 -3.31 -17.41
CA GLU A 75 -8.17 -4.03 -17.46
C GLU A 75 -9.29 -3.25 -16.77
N ARG A 76 -8.97 -2.60 -15.66
CA ARG A 76 -9.97 -1.95 -14.80
C ARG A 76 -10.03 -0.43 -14.98
N GLY A 77 -9.08 0.15 -15.70
CA GLY A 77 -9.02 1.60 -15.84
C GLY A 77 -8.75 2.31 -14.52
N ILE A 78 -7.83 1.76 -13.73
CA ILE A 78 -7.44 2.34 -12.44
C ILE A 78 -6.04 2.91 -12.57
N VAL A 79 -5.89 4.18 -12.23
CA VAL A 79 -4.58 4.83 -12.13
C VAL A 79 -4.18 4.81 -10.66
N ALA A 80 -3.05 4.19 -10.36
CA ALA A 80 -2.54 4.06 -8.99
C ALA A 80 -1.35 4.99 -8.78
N LEU A 81 -1.43 5.79 -7.72
CA LEU A 81 -0.36 6.68 -7.29
C LEU A 81 0.30 6.06 -6.07
N VAL A 82 1.57 5.76 -6.16
CA VAL A 82 2.31 5.08 -5.10
C VAL A 82 3.30 6.05 -4.46
N PHE A 83 3.19 6.19 -3.13
CA PHE A 83 4.01 7.10 -2.35
C PHE A 83 4.89 6.34 -1.37
N ARG A 84 6.14 6.78 -1.26
CA ARG A 84 6.95 6.40 -0.11
C ARG A 84 6.52 7.27 1.07
N CYS A 85 6.32 6.63 2.21
CA CYS A 85 5.82 7.29 3.41
C CYS A 85 6.65 6.91 4.62
N ARG A 86 6.54 7.74 5.65
CA ARG A 86 7.12 7.51 6.96
C ARG A 86 5.99 7.48 7.98
N ALA A 87 6.04 6.54 8.89
CA ALA A 87 5.10 6.51 10.01
C ALA A 87 5.49 7.59 11.01
N VAL A 88 4.52 8.40 11.41
CA VAL A 88 4.74 9.51 12.35
C VAL A 88 3.89 9.41 13.60
N GLY A 89 2.99 8.44 13.66
CA GLY A 89 2.13 8.27 14.82
C GLY A 89 1.23 7.07 14.66
N GLY A 90 0.32 6.92 15.63
CA GLY A 90 -0.59 5.80 15.64
C GLY A 90 0.08 4.51 16.11
N ALA A 91 -0.66 3.43 16.02
CA ALA A 91 -0.17 2.10 16.40
C ALA A 91 -0.63 1.10 15.36
N LEU A 92 0.27 0.21 14.96
CA LEU A 92 -0.04 -0.84 14.01
C LEU A 92 -1.06 -1.80 14.60
N THR A 93 -2.21 -1.93 13.96
CA THR A 93 -3.29 -2.79 14.42
C THR A 93 -3.78 -3.66 13.28
N ALA A 94 -4.24 -4.86 13.62
CA ALA A 94 -4.94 -5.72 12.68
C ALA A 94 -6.42 -5.33 12.63
N THR A 95 -7.00 -5.43 11.46
CA THR A 95 -8.45 -5.25 11.29
C THR A 95 -9.09 -6.60 10.99
N ASP A 96 -10.42 -6.61 10.88
CA ASP A 96 -11.15 -7.83 10.49
C ASP A 96 -10.81 -8.28 9.07
N GLU A 97 -10.38 -7.36 8.23
CA GLU A 97 -10.11 -7.63 6.81
C GLU A 97 -8.64 -7.79 6.49
N THR A 98 -7.76 -7.26 7.32
CA THR A 98 -6.34 -7.22 7.02
C THR A 98 -5.47 -7.51 8.23
N ARG A 99 -4.30 -8.05 7.95
CA ARG A 99 -3.18 -8.11 8.89
C ARG A 99 -2.05 -7.28 8.29
N ALA A 100 -1.25 -6.67 9.16
CA ALA A 100 -0.14 -5.85 8.70
C ALA A 100 1.19 -6.38 9.26
N ALA A 101 2.22 -6.33 8.45
CA ALA A 101 3.57 -6.74 8.84
C ALA A 101 4.61 -6.02 8.00
N TYR A 102 5.73 -5.68 8.62
CA TYR A 102 6.87 -5.17 7.89
C TYR A 102 7.60 -6.30 7.20
N GLY A 103 7.87 -6.10 5.92
CA GLY A 103 8.64 -7.02 5.11
C GLY A 103 10.00 -6.45 4.76
N ALA A 104 10.96 -7.31 4.48
CA ALA A 104 12.27 -6.88 4.06
C ALA A 104 12.23 -6.28 2.65
N LEU A 105 12.89 -5.14 2.46
CA LEU A 105 13.12 -4.60 1.13
C LEU A 105 14.32 -5.29 0.50
N VAL A 106 14.13 -5.74 -0.72
CA VAL A 106 15.20 -6.36 -1.49
C VAL A 106 15.48 -5.46 -2.70
N GLY A 107 16.68 -4.91 -2.77
CA GLY A 107 17.12 -4.18 -3.93
C GLY A 107 16.63 -2.75 -4.08
N GLY A 108 16.04 -2.17 -3.05
CA GLY A 108 15.57 -0.78 -3.07
C GLY A 108 14.15 -0.61 -3.59
N LEU A 109 13.64 0.58 -3.42
CA LEU A 109 12.25 0.90 -3.76
C LEU A 109 12.02 0.86 -5.25
N GLY A 110 10.99 0.16 -5.65
CA GLY A 110 10.59 0.07 -7.05
C GLY A 110 11.28 -1.01 -7.85
N GLN A 111 12.31 -1.63 -7.31
CA GLN A 111 13.02 -2.69 -8.01
C GLN A 111 13.08 -3.99 -7.24
N GLY A 112 12.81 -3.95 -5.97
CA GLY A 112 12.90 -5.12 -5.13
C GLY A 112 11.55 -5.73 -4.84
N ARG A 113 11.56 -7.00 -4.54
CA ARG A 113 10.40 -7.64 -3.98
C ARG A 113 10.37 -7.40 -2.49
N VAL A 114 9.21 -7.00 -2.00
CA VAL A 114 9.01 -6.86 -0.58
C VAL A 114 8.54 -8.21 -0.03
N ARG A 115 9.24 -8.70 0.97
CA ARG A 115 8.87 -9.95 1.62
C ARG A 115 8.40 -9.66 3.03
N PRO A 116 7.18 -10.03 3.35
CA PRO A 116 6.71 -9.92 4.73
C PRO A 116 7.57 -10.77 5.64
N GLN A 117 7.88 -10.24 6.81
CA GLN A 117 8.72 -10.96 7.76
C GLN A 117 8.10 -12.29 8.21
N SER A 118 6.78 -12.32 8.27
CA SER A 118 6.04 -13.54 8.61
C SER A 118 6.12 -14.61 7.54
N CYS A 119 6.63 -14.28 6.38
CA CYS A 119 6.76 -15.20 5.25
C CYS A 119 8.16 -15.75 5.08
N ARG A 120 9.08 -15.49 5.98
CA ARG A 120 10.47 -15.86 5.73
C ARG A 120 10.62 -17.33 5.57
N ASP A 121 10.18 -18.22 6.00
CA ASP A 121 10.45 -19.64 5.84
C ASP A 121 9.20 -20.51 5.93
N GLY A 122 8.04 -19.90 5.72
CA GLY A 122 6.77 -20.59 5.82
C GLY A 122 6.33 -21.25 4.53
N PRO A 123 5.75 -22.45 4.61
CA PRO A 123 5.06 -23.04 3.47
C PRO A 123 3.88 -22.15 3.10
N GLY A 124 3.77 -21.78 1.86
CA GLY A 124 2.71 -20.87 1.39
C GLY A 124 3.17 -19.45 1.16
N CYS A 125 4.38 -19.09 1.56
CA CYS A 125 4.96 -17.82 1.20
C CYS A 125 5.52 -17.91 -0.20
N ARG A 126 4.91 -17.24 -1.15
CA ARG A 126 5.41 -17.22 -2.52
C ARG A 126 6.51 -16.18 -2.66
N ARG A 127 7.56 -16.64 -3.23
CA ARG A 127 8.73 -15.81 -3.52
C ARG A 127 8.55 -15.06 -4.83
#